data_2fc210254ba93533db7d61be617fec09
#
_entry.id   2fc210254ba93533db7d61be617fec09
#
_cell.length_a   1.000
_cell.length_b   1.000
_cell.length_c   1.000
_cell.angle_alpha   90.00
_cell.angle_beta   90.00
_cell.angle_gamma   90.00
#
_symmetry.space_group_name_H-M   'P 1'
#
loop_
_entity.id
_entity.type
_entity.pdbx_description
1 polymer ?
#
loop_
_entity_poly.entity_id
_entity_poly.type
_entity_poly.pdbx_seq_one_letter_code
_entity_poly.pdbx_strand_id
1 'polypeptide(L)'
;ECCMTEINRIIKIVEEAGSDVIIGIGGGKIHDTSKAVAYYTKKPVIIVPTIASTDAPCSALSVIYTDEGVFEKYLFLPSSPDMVMVDTDIVCKAPVRLLISGMGDALATYFEARACKRSDASNCVGGKCTLAAMNLAQLCYDTLMENGVQAMIAAKEGICTKAVENVIEANTYLSGIGFESGGLAG
;
A
#
# COMPACT_ATOMS: atom_id res chain seq x y z
N GLU A 1 -15.11 7.76 0.55
CA GLU A 1 -13.89 7.98 -0.24
C GLU A 1 -12.78 8.58 0.63
N CYS A 2 -11.53 8.45 0.19
CA CYS A 2 -10.44 9.22 0.77
C CYS A 2 -10.49 10.64 0.19
N CYS A 3 -11.31 11.50 0.78
CA CYS A 3 -11.51 12.87 0.34
C CYS A 3 -11.27 13.86 1.49
N MET A 4 -11.01 15.12 1.16
CA MET A 4 -10.70 16.14 2.17
C MET A 4 -11.85 16.37 3.15
N THR A 5 -13.10 16.21 2.74
CA THR A 5 -14.28 16.30 3.61
C THR A 5 -14.22 15.26 4.72
N GLU A 6 -13.95 14.00 4.38
CA GLU A 6 -13.86 12.91 5.36
C GLU A 6 -12.62 13.03 6.24
N ILE A 7 -11.47 13.38 5.65
CA ILE A 7 -10.23 13.63 6.39
C ILE A 7 -10.45 14.72 7.44
N ASN A 8 -11.02 15.85 7.06
CA ASN A 8 -11.28 16.97 7.99
C ASN A 8 -12.31 16.59 9.08
N ARG A 9 -13.29 15.76 8.75
CA ARG A 9 -14.27 15.24 9.73
C ARG A 9 -13.56 14.41 10.80
N ILE A 10 -12.65 13.51 10.38
CA ILE A 10 -11.92 12.65 11.31
C ILE A 10 -10.90 13.45 12.13
N ILE A 11 -10.22 14.44 11.53
CA ILE A 11 -9.29 15.32 12.25
C ILE A 11 -10.01 15.98 13.46
N LYS A 12 -11.20 16.50 13.27
CA LYS A 12 -11.99 17.11 14.38
C LYS A 12 -12.24 16.11 15.50
N ILE A 13 -12.62 14.87 15.15
CA ILE A 13 -12.85 13.81 16.15
C ILE A 13 -11.56 13.48 16.91
N VAL A 14 -10.43 13.39 16.20
CA VAL A 14 -9.11 13.12 16.80
C VAL A 14 -8.70 14.22 17.78
N GLU A 15 -8.93 15.48 17.41
CA GLU A 15 -8.62 16.64 18.25
C GLU A 15 -9.53 16.70 19.48
N GLU A 16 -10.84 16.52 19.30
CA GLU A 16 -11.83 16.53 20.38
C GLU A 16 -11.61 15.37 21.38
N ALA A 17 -11.23 14.19 20.87
CA ALA A 17 -10.95 13.02 21.69
C ALA A 17 -9.56 13.06 22.36
N GLY A 18 -8.66 13.93 21.91
CA GLY A 18 -7.27 13.96 22.39
C GLY A 18 -6.50 12.69 22.07
N SER A 19 -6.77 12.05 20.91
CA SER A 19 -6.13 10.78 20.53
C SER A 19 -4.64 10.95 20.29
N ASP A 20 -3.83 9.98 20.71
CA ASP A 20 -2.36 10.01 20.57
C ASP A 20 -1.85 9.24 19.34
N VAL A 21 -2.67 8.37 18.77
CA VAL A 21 -2.33 7.50 17.64
C VAL A 21 -3.53 7.33 16.72
N ILE A 22 -3.28 7.20 15.42
CA ILE A 22 -4.27 6.87 14.42
C ILE A 22 -4.11 5.40 14.05
N ILE A 23 -5.21 4.63 14.06
CA ILE A 23 -5.20 3.23 13.65
C ILE A 23 -6.18 3.06 12.49
N GLY A 24 -5.67 2.69 11.31
CA GLY A 24 -6.45 2.44 10.10
C GLY A 24 -6.65 0.96 9.85
N ILE A 25 -7.85 0.42 10.12
CA ILE A 25 -8.19 -0.99 9.91
C ILE A 25 -9.12 -1.12 8.71
N GLY A 26 -8.68 -1.76 7.63
CA GLY A 26 -9.52 -1.91 6.44
C GLY A 26 -8.75 -2.12 5.14
N GLY A 27 -9.27 -1.56 4.05
CA GLY A 27 -8.65 -1.56 2.72
C GLY A 27 -8.02 -0.23 2.36
N GLY A 28 -7.56 -0.07 1.11
CA GLY A 28 -6.78 1.05 0.62
C GLY A 28 -7.35 2.44 0.95
N LYS A 29 -8.65 2.65 0.79
CA LYS A 29 -9.30 3.93 1.13
C LYS A 29 -9.15 4.29 2.62
N ILE A 30 -9.27 3.30 3.50
CA ILE A 30 -9.07 3.50 4.95
C ILE A 30 -7.60 3.80 5.24
N HIS A 31 -6.68 3.07 4.60
CA HIS A 31 -5.25 3.30 4.77
C HIS A 31 -4.87 4.73 4.37
N ASP A 32 -5.27 5.17 3.19
CA ASP A 32 -4.98 6.50 2.69
C ASP A 32 -5.61 7.60 3.56
N THR A 33 -6.87 7.42 3.97
CA THR A 33 -7.54 8.36 4.89
C THR A 33 -6.80 8.43 6.23
N SER A 34 -6.43 7.29 6.81
CA SER A 34 -5.72 7.24 8.11
C SER A 34 -4.34 7.87 8.04
N LYS A 35 -3.58 7.60 6.97
CA LYS A 35 -2.27 8.23 6.72
C LYS A 35 -2.41 9.75 6.56
N ALA A 36 -3.40 10.22 5.80
CA ALA A 36 -3.66 11.64 5.61
C ALA A 36 -4.06 12.33 6.93
N VAL A 37 -4.94 11.72 7.73
CA VAL A 37 -5.33 12.24 9.06
C VAL A 37 -4.10 12.33 9.96
N ALA A 38 -3.28 11.28 10.03
CA ALA A 38 -2.06 11.23 10.83
C ALA A 38 -1.07 12.34 10.41
N TYR A 39 -0.89 12.53 9.10
CA TYR A 39 -0.05 13.58 8.54
C TYR A 39 -0.50 14.99 9.00
N TYR A 40 -1.79 15.31 8.86
CA TYR A 40 -2.30 16.63 9.23
C TYR A 40 -2.33 16.86 10.74
N THR A 41 -2.55 15.81 11.54
CA THR A 41 -2.56 15.89 13.02
C THR A 41 -1.18 15.68 13.65
N LYS A 42 -0.17 15.34 12.85
CA LYS A 42 1.21 15.02 13.29
C LYS A 42 1.24 13.90 14.35
N LYS A 43 0.43 12.88 14.15
CA LYS A 43 0.33 11.72 15.05
C LYS A 43 0.90 10.48 14.38
N PRO A 44 1.43 9.52 15.14
CA PRO A 44 1.84 8.22 14.59
C PRO A 44 0.63 7.48 13.99
N VAL A 45 0.90 6.66 12.97
CA VAL A 45 -0.12 5.87 12.28
C VAL A 45 0.22 4.39 12.25
N ILE A 46 -0.77 3.57 12.61
CA ILE A 46 -0.72 2.11 12.50
C ILE A 46 -1.73 1.70 11.43
N ILE A 47 -1.29 0.93 10.43
CA ILE A 47 -2.15 0.40 9.37
C ILE A 47 -2.35 -1.10 9.59
N VAL A 48 -3.60 -1.53 9.55
CA VAL A 48 -4.01 -2.94 9.72
C VAL A 48 -4.83 -3.34 8.50
N PRO A 49 -4.21 -3.87 7.43
CA PRO A 49 -4.92 -4.26 6.23
C PRO A 49 -5.80 -5.49 6.48
N THR A 50 -7.03 -5.45 5.99
CA THR A 50 -7.95 -6.58 5.96
C THR A 50 -8.05 -7.23 4.59
N ILE A 51 -7.39 -6.63 3.59
CA ILE A 51 -7.26 -7.10 2.21
C ILE A 51 -5.86 -6.72 1.70
N ALA A 52 -5.33 -7.47 0.73
CA ALA A 52 -4.05 -7.19 0.08
C ALA A 52 -4.26 -6.86 -1.40
N SER A 53 -5.07 -5.82 -1.67
CA SER A 53 -5.45 -5.43 -3.05
C SER A 53 -4.58 -4.35 -3.66
N THR A 54 -3.66 -3.77 -2.90
CA THR A 54 -2.77 -2.66 -3.26
C THR A 54 -1.65 -2.54 -2.24
N ASP A 55 -0.61 -1.77 -2.54
CA ASP A 55 0.52 -1.47 -1.67
C ASP A 55 0.28 -0.29 -0.70
N ALA A 56 -0.89 0.30 -0.73
CA ALA A 56 -1.28 1.40 0.15
C ALA A 56 -0.95 1.20 1.65
N PRO A 57 -0.93 -0.03 2.22
CA PRO A 57 -0.52 -0.22 3.60
C PRO A 57 0.87 0.31 3.94
N CYS A 58 1.84 0.19 3.04
CA CYS A 58 3.24 0.52 3.31
C CYS A 58 3.73 1.78 2.58
N SER A 59 3.03 2.25 1.56
CA SER A 59 3.49 3.38 0.75
C SER A 59 3.44 4.72 1.51
N ALA A 60 4.45 5.58 1.26
CA ALA A 60 4.50 6.96 1.77
C ALA A 60 3.64 7.91 0.92
N LEU A 61 2.42 7.51 0.63
CA LEU A 61 1.50 8.21 -0.26
C LEU A 61 0.06 7.99 0.18
N SER A 62 -0.80 8.99 -0.02
CA SER A 62 -2.26 8.85 0.00
C SER A 62 -2.85 9.42 -1.27
N VAL A 63 -3.77 8.69 -1.88
CA VAL A 63 -4.51 9.16 -3.05
C VAL A 63 -5.77 9.87 -2.59
N ILE A 64 -5.87 11.16 -2.92
CA ILE A 64 -7.01 11.99 -2.53
C ILE A 64 -7.97 12.11 -3.71
N TYR A 65 -9.24 11.93 -3.40
CA TYR A 65 -10.35 12.02 -4.34
C TYR A 65 -11.29 13.17 -3.97
N THR A 66 -12.11 13.60 -4.91
CA THR A 66 -13.26 14.48 -4.63
C THR A 66 -14.34 13.68 -3.88
N ASP A 67 -15.36 14.38 -3.37
CA ASP A 67 -16.49 13.73 -2.70
C ASP A 67 -17.29 12.83 -3.65
N GLU A 68 -17.21 13.07 -4.98
CA GLU A 68 -17.80 12.26 -6.05
C GLU A 68 -16.94 11.08 -6.47
N GLY A 69 -15.73 10.93 -5.88
CA GLY A 69 -14.82 9.81 -6.16
C GLY A 69 -13.94 10.00 -7.39
N VAL A 70 -13.78 11.23 -7.87
CA VAL A 70 -12.85 11.56 -8.96
C VAL A 70 -11.46 11.82 -8.38
N PHE A 71 -10.41 11.32 -9.02
CA PHE A 71 -9.03 11.60 -8.62
C PHE A 71 -8.78 13.11 -8.55
N GLU A 72 -8.23 13.57 -7.42
CA GLU A 72 -7.89 14.98 -7.21
C GLU A 72 -6.38 15.20 -7.20
N LYS A 73 -5.67 14.50 -6.31
CA LYS A 73 -4.21 14.65 -6.15
C LYS A 73 -3.57 13.50 -5.38
N TYR A 74 -2.25 13.41 -5.51
CA TYR A 74 -1.42 12.63 -4.59
C TYR A 74 -0.99 13.50 -3.41
N LEU A 75 -1.14 12.96 -2.21
CA LEU A 75 -0.55 13.51 -0.98
C LEU A 75 0.71 12.70 -0.67
N PHE A 76 1.87 13.22 -1.02
CA PHE A 76 3.15 12.62 -0.66
C PHE A 76 3.42 12.84 0.84
N LEU A 77 3.77 11.76 1.51
CA LEU A 77 4.03 11.74 2.94
C LEU A 77 5.55 11.74 3.19
N PRO A 78 6.03 12.26 4.33
CA PRO A 78 7.45 12.31 4.64
C PRO A 78 8.06 10.93 4.94
N SER A 79 7.24 9.94 5.25
CA SER A 79 7.64 8.57 5.58
C SER A 79 6.50 7.59 5.34
N SER A 80 6.84 6.31 5.25
CA SER A 80 5.89 5.20 5.40
C SER A 80 5.24 5.23 6.79
N PRO A 81 4.11 4.52 7.00
CA PRO A 81 3.47 4.39 8.32
C PRO A 81 4.44 3.89 9.40
N ASP A 82 4.20 4.31 10.65
CA ASP A 82 5.05 3.91 11.80
C ASP A 82 4.98 2.41 12.06
N MET A 83 3.82 1.79 11.76
CA MET A 83 3.63 0.34 11.85
C MET A 83 2.61 -0.13 10.83
N VAL A 84 2.88 -1.30 10.23
CA VAL A 84 1.90 -2.06 9.46
C VAL A 84 1.76 -3.44 10.11
N MET A 85 0.55 -3.78 10.55
CA MET A 85 0.26 -5.05 11.20
C MET A 85 -0.63 -5.89 10.29
N VAL A 86 -0.12 -7.02 9.81
CA VAL A 86 -0.84 -7.90 8.88
C VAL A 86 -1.20 -9.21 9.57
N ASP A 87 -2.49 -9.49 9.68
CA ASP A 87 -3.00 -10.81 10.01
C ASP A 87 -3.34 -11.55 8.71
N THR A 88 -2.49 -12.50 8.34
CA THR A 88 -2.60 -13.21 7.07
C THR A 88 -3.84 -14.10 6.99
N ASP A 89 -4.34 -14.60 8.13
CA ASP A 89 -5.59 -15.37 8.19
C ASP A 89 -6.82 -14.51 7.89
N ILE A 90 -6.82 -13.26 8.33
CA ILE A 90 -7.88 -12.30 8.00
C ILE A 90 -7.82 -11.94 6.52
N VAL A 91 -6.65 -11.59 6.02
CA VAL A 91 -6.47 -11.20 4.62
C VAL A 91 -6.77 -12.36 3.66
N CYS A 92 -6.39 -13.59 4.01
CA CYS A 92 -6.67 -14.79 3.21
C CYS A 92 -8.17 -15.06 3.04
N LYS A 93 -9.00 -14.71 4.03
CA LYS A 93 -10.47 -14.88 3.97
C LYS A 93 -11.19 -13.80 3.17
N ALA A 94 -10.49 -12.75 2.75
CA ALA A 94 -11.05 -11.74 1.88
C ALA A 94 -11.36 -12.29 0.49
N PRO A 95 -12.25 -11.66 -0.29
CA PRO A 95 -12.54 -12.10 -1.64
C PRO A 95 -11.27 -12.22 -2.50
N VAL A 96 -11.00 -13.41 -3.05
CA VAL A 96 -9.77 -13.73 -3.79
C VAL A 96 -9.47 -12.74 -4.92
N ARG A 97 -10.48 -12.15 -5.54
CA ARG A 97 -10.33 -11.12 -6.58
C ARG A 97 -9.50 -9.91 -6.08
N LEU A 98 -9.54 -9.61 -4.78
CA LEU A 98 -8.78 -8.50 -4.18
C LEU A 98 -7.31 -8.87 -4.02
N LEU A 99 -6.99 -10.11 -3.68
CA LEU A 99 -5.63 -10.61 -3.69
C LEU A 99 -5.03 -10.56 -5.10
N ILE A 100 -5.80 -10.98 -6.11
CA ILE A 100 -5.41 -10.93 -7.54
C ILE A 100 -5.21 -9.48 -8.00
N SER A 101 -6.06 -8.56 -7.57
CA SER A 101 -5.89 -7.12 -7.86
C SER A 101 -4.56 -6.61 -7.31
N GLY A 102 -4.21 -6.99 -6.08
CA GLY A 102 -2.93 -6.65 -5.48
C GLY A 102 -1.72 -7.26 -6.21
N MET A 103 -1.85 -8.48 -6.74
CA MET A 103 -0.81 -9.07 -7.58
C MET A 103 -0.58 -8.24 -8.85
N GLY A 104 -1.63 -7.69 -9.46
CA GLY A 104 -1.52 -6.82 -10.63
C GLY A 104 -0.83 -5.50 -10.31
N ASP A 105 -1.21 -4.89 -9.20
CA ASP A 105 -0.61 -3.66 -8.67
C ASP A 105 0.89 -3.88 -8.35
N ALA A 106 1.19 -4.90 -7.56
CA ALA A 106 2.57 -5.25 -7.18
C ALA A 106 3.44 -5.68 -8.37
N LEU A 107 2.85 -6.30 -9.39
CA LEU A 107 3.58 -6.66 -10.61
C LEU A 107 4.04 -5.41 -11.38
N ALA A 108 3.24 -4.34 -11.41
CA ALA A 108 3.57 -3.10 -12.10
C ALA A 108 4.82 -2.44 -11.49
N THR A 109 4.98 -2.50 -10.17
CA THR A 109 6.10 -1.91 -9.41
C THR A 109 7.48 -2.25 -9.98
N TYR A 110 7.70 -3.50 -10.37
CA TYR A 110 8.97 -3.90 -10.97
C TYR A 110 9.21 -3.21 -12.33
N PHE A 111 8.19 -3.14 -13.18
CA PHE A 111 8.32 -2.53 -14.50
C PHE A 111 8.51 -1.02 -14.40
N GLU A 112 7.86 -0.37 -13.46
CA GLU A 112 8.01 1.06 -13.16
C GLU A 112 9.41 1.35 -12.62
N ALA A 113 9.89 0.58 -11.63
CA ALA A 113 11.24 0.69 -11.09
C ALA A 113 12.31 0.51 -12.18
N ARG A 114 12.13 -0.47 -13.07
CA ARG A 114 13.02 -0.72 -14.20
C ARG A 114 13.02 0.44 -15.20
N ALA A 115 11.85 1.03 -15.49
CA ALA A 115 11.73 2.17 -16.38
C ALA A 115 12.41 3.41 -15.78
N CYS A 116 12.13 3.71 -14.51
CA CYS A 116 12.75 4.80 -13.77
C CYS A 116 14.29 4.69 -13.76
N LYS A 117 14.81 3.50 -13.46
CA LYS A 117 16.26 3.25 -13.48
C LYS A 117 16.88 3.44 -14.87
N ARG A 118 16.20 2.99 -15.94
CA ARG A 118 16.71 3.08 -17.34
C ARG A 118 16.72 4.52 -17.84
N SER A 119 15.72 5.31 -17.46
CA SER A 119 15.61 6.72 -17.90
C SER A 119 16.42 7.67 -17.02
N ASP A 120 17.01 7.19 -15.93
CA ASP A 120 17.62 8.00 -14.87
C ASP A 120 16.69 9.12 -14.36
N ALA A 121 15.38 8.84 -14.37
CA ALA A 121 14.37 9.75 -13.84
C ALA A 121 14.47 9.87 -12.31
N SER A 122 13.87 10.92 -11.75
CA SER A 122 13.65 10.99 -10.31
C SER A 122 12.51 10.04 -9.91
N ASN A 123 12.64 9.38 -8.77
CA ASN A 123 11.57 8.57 -8.19
C ASN A 123 10.51 9.45 -7.49
N CYS A 124 9.43 8.84 -7.02
CA CYS A 124 8.30 9.54 -6.39
C CYS A 124 8.66 10.32 -5.11
N VAL A 125 9.73 9.95 -4.43
CA VAL A 125 10.23 10.66 -3.25
C VAL A 125 11.27 11.73 -3.58
N GLY A 126 11.48 12.02 -4.88
CA GLY A 126 12.38 13.08 -5.36
C GLY A 126 13.86 12.68 -5.40
N GLY A 127 14.19 11.41 -5.18
CA GLY A 127 15.53 10.86 -5.25
C GLY A 127 15.79 10.10 -6.54
N LYS A 128 16.80 9.22 -6.51
CA LYS A 128 17.16 8.29 -7.59
C LYS A 128 16.94 6.85 -7.13
N CYS A 129 16.72 5.95 -8.10
CA CYS A 129 16.60 4.53 -7.84
C CYS A 129 17.86 3.97 -7.14
N THR A 130 17.67 3.35 -5.98
CA THR A 130 18.76 2.70 -5.23
C THR A 130 18.91 1.23 -5.61
N LEU A 131 20.07 0.63 -5.31
CA LEU A 131 20.27 -0.81 -5.49
C LEU A 131 19.32 -1.63 -4.63
N ALA A 132 19.11 -1.19 -3.37
CA ALA A 132 18.22 -1.88 -2.43
C ALA A 132 16.77 -1.87 -2.95
N ALA A 133 16.24 -0.70 -3.32
CA ALA A 133 14.88 -0.56 -3.82
C ALA A 133 14.65 -1.36 -5.12
N MET A 134 15.62 -1.36 -6.05
CA MET A 134 15.53 -2.17 -7.27
C MET A 134 15.53 -3.68 -6.99
N ASN A 135 16.30 -4.13 -5.99
CA ASN A 135 16.28 -5.54 -5.57
C ASN A 135 14.95 -5.92 -4.88
N LEU A 136 14.34 -5.02 -4.12
CA LEU A 136 13.01 -5.25 -3.54
C LEU A 136 11.93 -5.35 -4.62
N ALA A 137 11.97 -4.48 -5.63
CA ALA A 137 11.06 -4.57 -6.77
C ALA A 137 11.25 -5.87 -7.58
N GLN A 138 12.49 -6.33 -7.76
CA GLN A 138 12.80 -7.62 -8.39
C GLN A 138 12.28 -8.79 -7.54
N LEU A 139 12.53 -8.76 -6.22
CA LEU A 139 12.04 -9.78 -5.29
C LEU A 139 10.50 -9.84 -5.31
N CYS A 140 9.83 -8.70 -5.37
CA CYS A 140 8.38 -8.62 -5.52
C CYS A 140 7.92 -9.37 -6.78
N TYR A 141 8.51 -9.05 -7.93
CA TYR A 141 8.22 -9.73 -9.20
C TYR A 141 8.43 -11.24 -9.12
N ASP A 142 9.62 -11.68 -8.66
CA ASP A 142 9.97 -13.10 -8.58
C ASP A 142 9.01 -13.85 -7.64
N THR A 143 8.68 -13.27 -6.49
CA THR A 143 7.72 -13.84 -5.53
C THR A 143 6.34 -14.05 -6.15
N LEU A 144 5.85 -13.07 -6.91
CA LEU A 144 4.55 -13.18 -7.59
C LEU A 144 4.56 -14.25 -8.67
N MET A 145 5.63 -14.32 -9.48
CA MET A 145 5.76 -15.33 -10.55
C MET A 145 5.85 -16.74 -9.98
N GLU A 146 6.49 -16.91 -8.84
CA GLU A 146 6.71 -18.21 -8.20
C GLU A 146 5.47 -18.69 -7.42
N ASN A 147 4.79 -17.79 -6.72
CA ASN A 147 3.75 -18.14 -5.76
C ASN A 147 2.33 -17.78 -6.21
N GLY A 148 2.15 -16.87 -7.18
CA GLY A 148 0.87 -16.22 -7.46
C GLY A 148 -0.27 -17.21 -7.79
N VAL A 149 -0.02 -18.21 -8.66
CA VAL A 149 -1.06 -19.19 -9.03
C VAL A 149 -1.45 -20.08 -7.84
N GLN A 150 -0.47 -20.53 -7.06
CA GLN A 150 -0.72 -21.37 -5.89
C GLN A 150 -1.45 -20.59 -4.81
N ALA A 151 -1.06 -19.33 -4.58
CA ALA A 151 -1.73 -18.43 -3.64
C ALA A 151 -3.19 -18.19 -4.03
N MET A 152 -3.46 -17.92 -5.32
CA MET A 152 -4.83 -17.74 -5.82
C MET A 152 -5.71 -18.98 -5.56
N ILE A 153 -5.18 -20.18 -5.84
CA ILE A 153 -5.92 -21.44 -5.64
C ILE A 153 -6.21 -21.64 -4.14
N ALA A 154 -5.21 -21.47 -3.28
CA ALA A 154 -5.36 -21.67 -1.85
C ALA A 154 -6.30 -20.63 -1.20
N ALA A 155 -6.16 -19.36 -1.56
CA ALA A 155 -7.02 -18.28 -1.06
C ALA A 155 -8.47 -18.43 -1.52
N LYS A 156 -8.72 -19.01 -2.70
CA LYS A 156 -10.08 -19.33 -3.17
C LYS A 156 -10.80 -20.31 -2.25
N GLU A 157 -10.05 -21.23 -1.63
CA GLU A 157 -10.55 -22.19 -0.66
C GLU A 157 -10.46 -21.66 0.79
N GLY A 158 -10.01 -20.42 0.99
CA GLY A 158 -9.84 -19.80 2.32
C GLY A 158 -8.69 -20.41 3.13
N ILE A 159 -7.70 -21.03 2.46
CA ILE A 159 -6.56 -21.70 3.10
C ILE A 159 -5.34 -20.78 3.04
N CYS A 160 -4.85 -20.33 4.20
CA CYS A 160 -3.64 -19.54 4.32
C CYS A 160 -2.40 -20.45 4.26
N THR A 161 -1.84 -20.60 3.06
CA THR A 161 -0.60 -21.34 2.82
C THR A 161 0.60 -20.38 2.77
N LYS A 162 1.83 -20.93 2.79
CA LYS A 162 3.04 -20.12 2.64
C LYS A 162 3.04 -19.30 1.34
N ALA A 163 2.47 -19.84 0.26
CA ALA A 163 2.32 -19.10 -0.99
C ALA A 163 1.39 -17.88 -0.83
N VAL A 164 0.30 -18.01 -0.05
CA VAL A 164 -0.60 -16.89 0.26
C VAL A 164 0.12 -15.83 1.09
N GLU A 165 0.84 -16.23 2.15
CA GLU A 165 1.64 -15.30 2.96
C GLU A 165 2.66 -14.54 2.12
N ASN A 166 3.42 -15.25 1.26
CA ASN A 166 4.41 -14.65 0.39
C ASN A 166 3.79 -13.62 -0.57
N VAL A 167 2.60 -13.93 -1.14
CA VAL A 167 1.90 -12.99 -2.03
C VAL A 167 1.33 -11.80 -1.26
N ILE A 168 0.83 -12.00 -0.04
CA ILE A 168 0.39 -10.89 0.82
C ILE A 168 1.57 -9.94 1.11
N GLU A 169 2.74 -10.50 1.45
CA GLU A 169 3.96 -9.72 1.67
C GLU A 169 4.39 -8.97 0.41
N ALA A 170 4.36 -9.64 -0.76
CA ALA A 170 4.68 -9.01 -2.04
C ALA A 170 3.72 -7.85 -2.35
N ASN A 171 2.41 -8.05 -2.21
CA ASN A 171 1.39 -7.06 -2.53
C ASN A 171 1.44 -5.83 -1.59
N THR A 172 1.80 -6.01 -0.32
CA THR A 172 1.73 -4.95 0.69
C THR A 172 3.09 -4.31 0.96
N TYR A 173 4.12 -5.11 1.22
CA TYR A 173 5.41 -4.64 1.69
C TYR A 173 6.42 -4.46 0.55
N LEU A 174 6.68 -5.52 -0.26
CA LEU A 174 7.70 -5.43 -1.30
C LEU A 174 7.32 -4.42 -2.38
N SER A 175 6.04 -4.37 -2.75
CA SER A 175 5.51 -3.33 -3.65
C SER A 175 5.58 -1.94 -3.01
N GLY A 176 5.07 -1.77 -1.79
CA GLY A 176 5.01 -0.49 -1.11
C GLY A 176 6.37 0.16 -0.86
N ILE A 177 7.40 -0.64 -0.53
CA ILE A 177 8.79 -0.16 -0.39
C ILE A 177 9.47 -0.07 -1.76
N GLY A 178 9.20 -1.01 -2.67
CA GLY A 178 9.67 -0.97 -4.05
C GLY A 178 9.16 0.24 -4.84
N PHE A 179 8.02 0.79 -4.45
CA PHE A 179 7.47 2.05 -4.95
C PHE A 179 8.47 3.21 -4.87
N GLU A 180 9.29 3.28 -3.82
CA GLU A 180 10.32 4.31 -3.68
C GLU A 180 11.38 4.23 -4.77
N SER A 181 11.57 3.07 -5.40
CA SER A 181 12.58 2.87 -6.46
C SER A 181 12.13 3.35 -7.83
N GLY A 182 10.87 3.32 -8.13
CA GLY A 182 10.33 3.65 -9.44
C GLY A 182 9.20 4.66 -9.36
N GLY A 183 8.36 4.49 -8.39
CA GLY A 183 7.20 5.33 -8.18
C GLY A 183 6.26 5.37 -9.38
N LEU A 184 5.55 6.46 -9.50
CA LEU A 184 4.66 6.77 -10.62
C LEU A 184 5.48 7.18 -11.87
N ALA A 185 6.40 6.36 -12.31
CA ALA A 185 7.10 6.56 -13.58
C ALA A 185 6.23 5.98 -14.71
N GLY A 186 5.06 6.55 -14.87
CA GLY A 186 4.22 6.28 -16.04
C GLY A 186 4.60 7.15 -17.20
#